data_75d15f1a1d3052eb6370ec1f720c1ed7
#
_entry.id   75d15f1a1d3052eb6370ec1f720c1ed7
#
_cell.length_a   1.000
_cell.length_b   1.000
_cell.length_c   1.000
_cell.angle_alpha   90.00
_cell.angle_beta   90.00
_cell.angle_gamma   90.00
#
_symmetry.space_group_name_H-M   'P 1'
#
loop_
_entity.id
_entity.type
_entity.pdbx_description
1 polymer ?
#
loop_
_entity_poly.entity_id
_entity_poly.type
_entity_poly.pdbx_seq_one_letter_code
_entity_poly.pdbx_strand_id
1 'polypeptide(L)'
;MPGVSLEESDKLGRRAEELLLSIPEIQTVARKTGRAELDEHSRGVNGSEIEAPYELKDRSKDEMMQEVRDKLNTLSGANIELGQPISHRIDAMLSGTKASIAIKLFGDDLNYLYLYANRIKTAISGIEGVADLNVEQQVERPQLQIVPKRDVMAKYGVTMPSVSLWK
;
A
#
# COMPACT_ATOMS: atom_id res chain seq x y z
N MET A 1 2.68 2.59 6.34
CA MET A 1 2.01 3.58 7.22
C MET A 1 1.98 4.95 6.55
N PRO A 2 0.91 5.74 6.69
CA PRO A 2 0.89 7.12 6.22
C PRO A 2 1.97 7.94 6.92
N GLY A 3 2.69 8.79 6.17
CA GLY A 3 3.76 9.65 6.73
C GLY A 3 5.15 9.03 6.80
N VAL A 4 5.30 7.77 6.41
CA VAL A 4 6.62 7.11 6.33
C VAL A 4 7.40 7.65 5.13
N SER A 5 8.70 7.88 5.30
CA SER A 5 9.59 8.29 4.22
C SER A 5 9.85 7.14 3.24
N LEU A 6 10.32 7.48 2.04
CA LEU A 6 10.73 6.46 1.06
C LEU A 6 11.85 5.56 1.61
N GLU A 7 12.79 6.13 2.36
CA GLU A 7 13.90 5.39 2.96
C GLU A 7 13.41 4.33 3.97
N GLU A 8 12.49 4.69 4.85
CA GLU A 8 11.91 3.75 5.81
C GLU A 8 11.05 2.69 5.12
N SER A 9 10.31 3.08 4.06
CA SER A 9 9.58 2.12 3.23
C SER A 9 10.52 1.13 2.54
N ASP A 10 11.69 1.59 2.08
CA ASP A 10 12.69 0.73 1.47
C ASP A 10 13.30 -0.24 2.49
N LYS A 11 13.61 0.21 3.71
CA LYS A 11 14.12 -0.67 4.80
C LYS A 11 13.11 -1.77 5.15
N LEU A 12 11.84 -1.41 5.32
CA LEU A 12 10.79 -2.39 5.58
C LEU A 12 10.62 -3.37 4.41
N GLY A 13 10.69 -2.86 3.19
CA GLY A 13 10.62 -3.67 1.98
C GLY A 13 11.75 -4.68 1.90
N ARG A 14 13.01 -4.29 2.17
CA ARG A 14 14.17 -5.20 2.21
C ARG A 14 13.97 -6.31 3.24
N ARG A 15 13.47 -5.97 4.42
CA ARG A 15 13.21 -6.97 5.44
C ARG A 15 12.11 -7.95 5.03
N ALA A 16 11.08 -7.48 4.32
CA ALA A 16 10.07 -8.35 3.74
C ALA A 16 10.66 -9.30 2.68
N GLU A 17 11.54 -8.80 1.81
CA GLU A 17 12.26 -9.60 0.82
C GLU A 17 13.11 -10.70 1.47
N GLU A 18 13.85 -10.38 2.53
CA GLU A 18 14.65 -11.35 3.29
C GLU A 18 13.78 -12.46 3.88
N LEU A 19 12.64 -12.09 4.47
CA LEU A 19 11.69 -13.06 5.04
C LEU A 19 11.09 -13.96 3.95
N LEU A 20 10.71 -13.41 2.81
CA LEU A 20 10.18 -14.18 1.69
C LEU A 20 11.23 -15.14 1.11
N LEU A 21 12.45 -14.67 0.90
CA LEU A 21 13.56 -15.50 0.40
C LEU A 21 14.00 -16.59 1.38
N SER A 22 13.61 -16.48 2.66
CA SER A 22 13.84 -17.54 3.66
C SER A 22 12.87 -18.73 3.51
N ILE A 23 11.89 -18.65 2.60
CA ILE A 23 10.91 -19.70 2.32
C ILE A 23 11.43 -20.54 1.15
N PRO A 24 11.57 -21.86 1.31
CA PRO A 24 12.24 -22.71 0.32
C PRO A 24 11.59 -22.73 -1.08
N GLU A 25 10.31 -22.42 -1.17
CA GLU A 25 9.54 -22.36 -2.42
C GLU A 25 9.73 -21.05 -3.18
N ILE A 26 10.25 -19.99 -2.52
CA ILE A 26 10.47 -18.68 -3.10
C ILE A 26 11.95 -18.50 -3.38
N GLN A 27 12.32 -18.42 -4.65
CA GLN A 27 13.72 -18.32 -5.07
C GLN A 27 14.12 -16.88 -5.45
N THR A 28 13.14 -16.09 -5.86
CA THR A 28 13.36 -14.72 -6.31
C THR A 28 12.22 -13.83 -5.84
N VAL A 29 12.53 -12.56 -5.62
CA VAL A 29 11.54 -11.52 -5.33
C VAL A 29 11.84 -10.28 -6.16
N ALA A 30 10.80 -9.57 -6.55
CA ALA A 30 10.92 -8.27 -7.20
C ALA A 30 10.02 -7.26 -6.48
N ARG A 31 10.56 -6.11 -6.11
CA ARG A 31 9.84 -5.09 -5.35
C ARG A 31 9.79 -3.76 -6.07
N LYS A 32 8.62 -3.12 -6.02
CA LYS A 32 8.42 -1.73 -6.37
C LYS A 32 8.04 -0.97 -5.10
N THR A 33 8.79 0.06 -4.74
CA THR A 33 8.50 0.93 -3.59
C THR A 33 8.32 2.36 -4.03
N GLY A 34 7.21 2.99 -3.59
CA GLY A 34 6.91 4.36 -3.91
C GLY A 34 6.37 4.56 -5.33
N ARG A 35 6.57 5.77 -5.85
CA ARG A 35 6.04 6.22 -7.14
C ARG A 35 7.11 6.13 -8.23
N ALA A 36 6.82 5.48 -9.33
CA ALA A 36 7.57 5.64 -10.58
C ALA A 36 7.07 6.91 -11.32
N GLU A 37 7.97 7.65 -11.97
CA GLU A 37 7.65 8.94 -12.62
C GLU A 37 6.62 8.83 -13.75
N LEU A 38 6.48 7.65 -14.37
CA LEU A 38 5.60 7.40 -15.52
C LEU A 38 4.51 6.36 -15.22
N ASP A 39 4.28 6.00 -13.96
CA ASP A 39 3.26 5.02 -13.59
C ASP A 39 1.90 5.70 -13.38
N GLU A 40 0.92 5.33 -14.18
CA GLU A 40 -0.47 5.79 -14.05
C GLU A 40 -1.10 5.37 -12.70
N HIS A 41 -0.58 4.31 -12.09
CA HIS A 41 -1.01 3.78 -10.79
C HIS A 41 -0.09 4.25 -9.65
N SER A 42 0.06 5.56 -9.52
CA SER A 42 0.96 6.13 -8.51
C SER A 42 0.56 5.76 -7.08
N ARG A 43 1.34 4.90 -6.46
CA ARG A 43 1.28 4.67 -5.01
C ARG A 43 2.05 5.75 -4.27
N GLY A 44 1.64 6.02 -3.03
CA GLY A 44 2.43 6.89 -2.15
C GLY A 44 3.78 6.23 -1.80
N VAL A 45 4.74 7.03 -1.38
CA VAL A 45 6.08 6.55 -0.95
C VAL A 45 6.04 5.52 0.19
N ASN A 46 4.92 5.42 0.87
CA ASN A 46 4.63 4.49 1.95
C ASN A 46 4.07 3.13 1.47
N GLY A 47 3.97 2.90 0.18
CA GLY A 47 3.45 1.67 -0.42
C GLY A 47 4.53 0.89 -1.16
N SER A 48 4.56 -0.42 -0.97
CA SER A 48 5.41 -1.34 -1.72
C SER A 48 4.57 -2.47 -2.31
N GLU A 49 4.99 -2.99 -3.43
CA GLU A 49 4.45 -4.19 -4.06
C GLU A 49 5.61 -5.15 -4.28
N ILE A 50 5.46 -6.36 -3.75
CA ILE A 50 6.46 -7.41 -3.87
C ILE A 50 5.85 -8.56 -4.65
N GLU A 51 6.47 -8.89 -5.77
CA GLU A 51 6.17 -10.09 -6.54
C GLU A 51 7.14 -11.18 -6.09
N ALA A 52 6.60 -12.31 -5.64
CA ALA A 52 7.37 -13.45 -5.15
C ALA A 52 6.85 -14.72 -5.85
N PRO A 53 7.35 -15.04 -7.04
CA PRO A 53 7.02 -16.30 -7.72
C PRO A 53 7.52 -17.47 -6.87
N TYR A 54 6.71 -18.52 -6.77
CA TYR A 54 7.01 -19.70 -5.97
C TYR A 54 6.81 -20.97 -6.75
N GLU A 55 7.55 -22.00 -6.38
CA GLU A 55 7.39 -23.38 -6.88
C GLU A 55 7.14 -24.29 -5.68
N LEU A 56 5.95 -24.91 -5.65
CA LEU A 56 5.58 -25.83 -4.57
C LEU A 56 6.49 -27.07 -4.59
N LYS A 57 6.91 -27.47 -3.39
CA LYS A 57 7.73 -28.66 -3.16
C LYS A 57 6.89 -29.74 -2.45
N ASP A 58 7.22 -30.04 -1.22
CA ASP A 58 6.68 -31.19 -0.48
C ASP A 58 5.40 -30.87 0.31
N ARG A 59 5.00 -29.59 0.39
CA ARG A 59 3.84 -29.14 1.16
C ARG A 59 2.78 -28.46 0.29
N SER A 60 1.57 -28.33 0.85
CA SER A 60 0.47 -27.68 0.18
C SER A 60 0.69 -26.16 0.02
N LYS A 61 -0.03 -25.55 -0.93
CA LYS A 61 -0.05 -24.10 -1.10
C LYS A 61 -0.51 -23.38 0.16
N ASP A 62 -1.52 -23.92 0.85
CA ASP A 62 -2.10 -23.28 2.03
C ASP A 62 -1.11 -23.25 3.20
N GLU A 63 -0.36 -24.33 3.40
CA GLU A 63 0.72 -24.38 4.40
C GLU A 63 1.83 -23.39 4.09
N MET A 64 2.26 -23.29 2.84
CA MET A 64 3.27 -22.32 2.41
C MET A 64 2.76 -20.88 2.60
N MET A 65 1.52 -20.59 2.20
CA MET A 65 0.92 -19.27 2.35
C MET A 65 0.72 -18.89 3.82
N GLN A 66 0.46 -19.86 4.70
CA GLN A 66 0.38 -19.61 6.13
C GLN A 66 1.76 -19.21 6.69
N GLU A 67 2.83 -19.91 6.32
CA GLU A 67 4.19 -19.51 6.69
C GLU A 67 4.56 -18.12 6.18
N VAL A 68 4.17 -17.79 4.94
CA VAL A 68 4.35 -16.42 4.41
C VAL A 68 3.69 -15.38 5.31
N ARG A 69 2.42 -15.62 5.70
CA ARG A 69 1.70 -14.73 6.62
C ARG A 69 2.38 -14.59 7.96
N ASP A 70 2.74 -15.71 8.56
CA ASP A 70 3.36 -15.74 9.89
C ASP A 70 4.67 -14.97 9.90
N LYS A 71 5.53 -15.19 8.90
CA LYS A 71 6.79 -14.46 8.76
C LYS A 71 6.58 -12.97 8.53
N LEU A 72 5.72 -12.59 7.61
CA LEU A 72 5.48 -11.18 7.27
C LEU A 72 4.77 -10.44 8.41
N ASN A 73 3.91 -11.09 9.19
CA ASN A 73 3.26 -10.50 10.36
C ASN A 73 4.25 -10.13 11.48
N THR A 74 5.50 -10.62 11.43
CA THR A 74 6.56 -10.16 12.34
C THR A 74 7.05 -8.75 12.02
N LEU A 75 6.72 -8.22 10.84
CA LEU A 75 7.10 -6.86 10.45
C LEU A 75 6.20 -5.84 11.13
N SER A 76 6.72 -5.19 12.16
CA SER A 76 6.03 -4.06 12.79
C SER A 76 5.97 -2.86 11.85
N GLY A 77 4.80 -2.22 11.78
CA GLY A 77 4.66 -0.97 11.03
C GLY A 77 4.28 -1.13 9.55
N ALA A 78 3.98 -2.34 9.10
CA ALA A 78 3.44 -2.60 7.77
C ALA A 78 2.06 -3.25 7.86
N ASN A 79 1.16 -2.86 6.96
CA ASN A 79 -0.05 -3.60 6.66
C ASN A 79 0.24 -4.47 5.44
N ILE A 80 -0.01 -5.75 5.55
CA ILE A 80 0.34 -6.73 4.53
C ILE A 80 -0.93 -7.36 3.98
N GLU A 81 -1.00 -7.44 2.67
CA GLU A 81 -2.05 -8.11 1.93
C GLU A 81 -1.40 -9.12 0.99
N LEU A 82 -1.83 -10.37 1.07
CA LEU A 82 -1.39 -11.43 0.18
C LEU A 82 -2.45 -11.69 -0.88
N GLY A 83 -2.03 -11.78 -2.13
CA GLY A 83 -2.97 -12.06 -3.20
C GLY A 83 -2.29 -12.45 -4.50
N GLN A 84 -3.09 -12.74 -5.49
CA GLN A 84 -2.63 -13.02 -6.85
C GLN A 84 -2.75 -11.75 -7.71
N PRO A 85 -1.80 -11.49 -8.62
CA PRO A 85 -1.79 -10.27 -9.43
C PRO A 85 -3.10 -10.03 -10.22
N ILE A 86 -3.68 -11.09 -10.77
CA ILE A 86 -4.90 -10.99 -11.58
C ILE A 86 -6.12 -10.71 -10.71
N SER A 87 -6.29 -11.46 -9.61
CA SER A 87 -7.40 -11.26 -8.67
C SER A 87 -7.39 -9.83 -8.09
N HIS A 88 -6.22 -9.35 -7.65
CA HIS A 88 -6.08 -7.99 -7.13
C HIS A 88 -6.47 -6.90 -8.13
N ARG A 89 -6.19 -7.09 -9.43
CA ARG A 89 -6.61 -6.14 -10.46
C ARG A 89 -8.11 -6.14 -10.67
N ILE A 90 -8.73 -7.31 -10.70
CA ILE A 90 -10.19 -7.45 -10.85
C ILE A 90 -10.89 -6.86 -9.63
N ASP A 91 -10.46 -7.19 -8.41
CA ASP A 91 -11.03 -6.68 -7.17
C ASP A 91 -10.92 -5.14 -7.11
N ALA A 92 -9.76 -4.58 -7.47
CA ALA A 92 -9.55 -3.15 -7.51
C ALA A 92 -10.45 -2.43 -8.54
N MET A 93 -10.71 -3.07 -9.68
CA MET A 93 -11.62 -2.51 -10.70
C MET A 93 -13.08 -2.55 -10.27
N LEU A 94 -13.51 -3.59 -9.56
CA LEU A 94 -14.90 -3.80 -9.16
C LEU A 94 -15.27 -3.05 -7.88
N SER A 95 -14.40 -3.08 -6.86
CA SER A 95 -14.67 -2.53 -5.53
C SER A 95 -13.91 -1.25 -5.21
N GLY A 96 -12.91 -0.89 -6.01
CA GLY A 96 -11.97 0.19 -5.76
C GLY A 96 -10.94 -0.14 -4.68
N THR A 97 -10.90 -1.39 -4.21
CA THR A 97 -9.92 -1.92 -3.26
C THR A 97 -9.33 -3.22 -3.79
N LYS A 98 -8.15 -3.60 -3.31
CA LYS A 98 -7.52 -4.87 -3.69
C LYS A 98 -8.01 -6.07 -2.87
N ALA A 99 -8.88 -5.83 -1.90
CA ALA A 99 -9.46 -6.85 -1.04
C ALA A 99 -10.72 -7.47 -1.66
N SER A 100 -10.92 -8.75 -1.48
CA SER A 100 -12.10 -9.49 -1.94
C SER A 100 -13.39 -9.00 -1.27
N ILE A 101 -13.28 -8.45 -0.04
CA ILE A 101 -14.41 -7.86 0.71
C ILE A 101 -14.00 -6.47 1.17
N ALA A 102 -14.81 -5.47 0.86
CA ALA A 102 -14.60 -4.10 1.31
C ALA A 102 -15.79 -3.62 2.16
N ILE A 103 -15.51 -3.22 3.39
CA ILE A 103 -16.50 -2.55 4.26
C ILE A 103 -16.24 -1.06 4.19
N LYS A 104 -17.19 -0.30 3.63
CA LYS A 104 -17.06 1.14 3.46
C LYS A 104 -17.86 1.87 4.55
N LEU A 105 -17.17 2.74 5.28
CA LEU A 105 -17.76 3.64 6.26
C LEU A 105 -17.85 5.05 5.67
N PHE A 106 -18.97 5.71 5.88
CA PHE A 106 -19.21 7.07 5.41
C PHE A 106 -19.49 7.99 6.60
N GLY A 107 -18.95 9.19 6.57
CA GLY A 107 -19.14 10.23 7.58
C GLY A 107 -18.26 11.44 7.31
N ASP A 108 -18.48 12.50 8.05
CA ASP A 108 -17.82 13.80 7.84
C ASP A 108 -16.50 13.95 8.62
N ASP A 109 -16.27 13.12 9.65
CA ASP A 109 -15.09 13.20 10.51
C ASP A 109 -14.22 11.95 10.37
N LEU A 110 -13.01 12.14 9.84
CA LEU A 110 -12.04 11.06 9.58
C LEU A 110 -11.57 10.36 10.86
N ASN A 111 -11.50 11.06 11.99
CA ASN A 111 -11.06 10.48 13.26
C ASN A 111 -12.12 9.51 13.80
N TYR A 112 -13.39 9.92 13.74
CA TYR A 112 -14.50 9.03 14.10
C TYR A 112 -14.61 7.83 13.18
N LEU A 113 -14.46 8.04 11.86
CA LEU A 113 -14.45 6.94 10.89
C LEU A 113 -13.34 5.93 11.19
N TYR A 114 -12.13 6.39 11.49
CA TYR A 114 -11.02 5.52 11.85
C TYR A 114 -11.27 4.76 13.17
N LEU A 115 -11.84 5.45 14.17
CA LEU A 115 -12.21 4.81 15.44
C LEU A 115 -13.23 3.67 15.23
N TYR A 116 -14.30 3.94 14.47
CA TYR A 116 -15.31 2.93 14.18
C TYR A 116 -14.80 1.81 13.30
N ALA A 117 -13.95 2.10 12.30
CA ALA A 117 -13.33 1.08 11.49
C ALA A 117 -12.50 0.09 12.32
N ASN A 118 -11.75 0.59 13.31
CA ASN A 118 -10.99 -0.27 14.23
C ASN A 118 -11.91 -1.09 15.17
N ARG A 119 -13.05 -0.53 15.60
CA ARG A 119 -14.04 -1.29 16.36
C ARG A 119 -14.64 -2.42 15.53
N ILE A 120 -14.99 -2.16 14.27
CA ILE A 120 -15.46 -3.19 13.34
C ILE A 120 -14.37 -4.24 13.11
N LYS A 121 -13.15 -3.82 12.85
CA LYS A 121 -11.99 -4.74 12.70
C LYS A 121 -11.92 -5.69 13.91
N THR A 122 -11.96 -5.17 15.12
CA THR A 122 -11.91 -5.98 16.34
C THR A 122 -13.10 -6.95 16.43
N ALA A 123 -14.31 -6.49 16.09
CA ALA A 123 -15.52 -7.31 16.17
C ALA A 123 -15.51 -8.49 15.19
N ILE A 124 -14.92 -8.32 14.00
CA ILE A 124 -14.93 -9.34 12.95
C ILE A 124 -13.64 -10.17 12.89
N SER A 125 -12.61 -9.81 13.65
CA SER A 125 -11.30 -10.49 13.62
C SER A 125 -11.32 -11.95 14.07
N GLY A 126 -12.36 -12.37 14.82
CA GLY A 126 -12.55 -13.74 15.26
C GLY A 126 -13.44 -14.60 14.35
N ILE A 127 -13.91 -14.07 13.24
CA ILE A 127 -14.76 -14.82 12.30
C ILE A 127 -13.87 -15.76 11.48
N GLU A 128 -14.24 -17.03 11.45
CA GLU A 128 -13.55 -18.04 10.65
C GLU A 128 -13.60 -17.69 9.16
N GLY A 129 -12.45 -17.80 8.48
CA GLY A 129 -12.30 -17.44 7.06
C GLY A 129 -11.91 -15.97 6.81
N VAL A 130 -11.89 -15.11 7.84
CA VAL A 130 -11.39 -13.74 7.72
C VAL A 130 -9.86 -13.75 7.86
N ALA A 131 -9.15 -13.35 6.81
CA ALA A 131 -7.71 -13.19 6.79
C ALA A 131 -7.33 -11.80 6.26
N ASP A 132 -6.10 -11.36 6.57
CA ASP A 132 -5.51 -10.11 6.05
C ASP A 132 -6.38 -8.86 6.28
N LEU A 133 -7.02 -8.80 7.47
CA LEU A 133 -7.97 -7.75 7.83
C LEU A 133 -7.26 -6.41 8.12
N ASN A 134 -7.36 -5.48 7.20
CA ASN A 134 -6.74 -4.17 7.27
C ASN A 134 -7.76 -3.02 7.35
N VAL A 135 -7.40 -1.97 8.08
CA VAL A 135 -8.13 -0.69 8.08
C VAL A 135 -7.31 0.30 7.28
N GLU A 136 -7.91 0.84 6.22
CA GLU A 136 -7.30 1.94 5.48
C GLU A 136 -7.35 3.21 6.32
N GLN A 137 -6.19 3.74 6.67
CA GLN A 137 -6.08 4.98 7.42
C GLN A 137 -5.98 6.16 6.46
N GLN A 138 -7.02 6.95 6.42
CA GLN A 138 -6.99 8.26 5.77
C GLN A 138 -6.50 9.29 6.78
N VAL A 139 -5.36 9.88 6.53
CA VAL A 139 -4.79 10.95 7.36
C VAL A 139 -4.61 12.20 6.51
N GLU A 140 -4.88 13.34 7.13
CA GLU A 140 -4.52 14.62 6.55
C GLU A 140 -2.99 14.69 6.39
N ARG A 141 -2.55 14.96 5.18
CA ARG A 141 -1.11 15.17 4.89
C ARG A 141 -0.87 16.64 4.66
N PRO A 142 0.09 17.24 5.33
CA PRO A 142 0.50 18.60 4.99
C PRO A 142 0.98 18.64 3.55
N GLN A 143 0.42 19.56 2.78
CA GLN A 143 0.76 19.77 1.37
C GLN A 143 1.31 21.17 1.19
N LEU A 144 2.40 21.29 0.44
CA LEU A 144 2.88 22.58 -0.03
C LEU A 144 2.19 22.89 -1.36
N GLN A 145 1.26 23.83 -1.33
CA GLN A 145 0.60 24.32 -2.54
C GLN A 145 1.27 25.60 -3.02
N ILE A 146 1.86 25.55 -4.22
CA ILE A 146 2.45 26.73 -4.87
C ILE A 146 1.38 27.32 -5.78
N VAL A 147 0.84 28.50 -5.39
CA VAL A 147 -0.15 29.23 -6.18
C VAL A 147 0.54 30.39 -6.88
N PRO A 148 0.77 30.31 -8.19
CA PRO A 148 1.44 31.40 -8.91
C PRO A 148 0.55 32.64 -9.05
N LYS A 149 1.10 33.80 -8.74
CA LYS A 149 0.43 35.10 -8.92
C LYS A 149 0.57 35.53 -10.37
N ARG A 150 -0.46 35.27 -11.20
CA ARG A 150 -0.42 35.44 -12.65
C ARG A 150 -0.13 36.87 -13.10
N ASP A 151 -0.66 37.85 -12.40
CA ASP A 151 -0.42 39.28 -12.62
C ASP A 151 1.03 39.67 -12.36
N VAL A 152 1.68 39.10 -11.34
CA VAL A 152 3.10 39.31 -11.07
C VAL A 152 3.96 38.57 -12.10
N MET A 153 3.60 37.36 -12.46
CA MET A 153 4.29 36.60 -13.50
C MET A 153 4.34 37.37 -14.83
N ALA A 154 3.20 37.97 -15.24
CA ALA A 154 3.14 38.77 -16.45
C ALA A 154 4.09 39.96 -16.43
N LYS A 155 4.28 40.62 -15.27
CA LYS A 155 5.22 41.72 -15.11
C LYS A 155 6.69 41.31 -15.29
N TYR A 156 7.01 40.07 -14.95
CA TYR A 156 8.37 39.52 -15.08
C TYR A 156 8.57 38.67 -16.33
N GLY A 157 7.59 38.58 -17.23
CA GLY A 157 7.68 37.79 -18.44
C GLY A 157 7.74 36.27 -18.20
N VAL A 158 7.32 35.81 -17.01
CA VAL A 158 7.31 34.40 -16.65
C VAL A 158 6.01 33.74 -17.10
N THR A 159 6.09 32.62 -17.79
CA THR A 159 4.91 31.87 -18.28
C THR A 159 4.58 30.67 -17.40
N MET A 160 3.33 30.20 -17.41
CA MET A 160 2.94 28.99 -16.65
C MET A 160 3.78 27.75 -17.03
N PRO A 161 4.07 27.49 -18.31
CA PRO A 161 4.95 26.38 -18.68
C PRO A 161 6.34 26.47 -18.04
N SER A 162 6.93 27.66 -17.94
CA SER A 162 8.24 27.83 -17.31
C SER A 162 8.23 27.53 -15.81
N VAL A 163 7.11 27.77 -15.12
CA VAL A 163 6.96 27.45 -13.69
C VAL A 163 6.74 25.95 -13.48
N SER A 164 6.01 25.27 -14.37
CA SER A 164 5.73 23.83 -14.25
C SER A 164 6.89 22.93 -14.65
N LEU A 165 7.94 23.45 -15.27
CA LEU A 165 9.18 22.72 -15.59
C LEU A 165 10.14 22.55 -14.39
N TRP A 166 9.91 23.23 -13.27
CA TRP A 166 10.67 23.02 -12.03
C TRP A 166 10.09 21.81 -11.31
N LYS A 167 10.67 20.63 -11.59
CA LYS A 167 10.44 19.36 -10.89
C LYS A 167 11.48 19.18 -9.79
#